data_193bb965005e61529259d53383ba8863
#
_entry.id   193bb965005e61529259d53383ba8863
#
_cell.length_a   1.000
_cell.length_b   1.000
_cell.length_c   1.000
_cell.angle_alpha   90.00
_cell.angle_beta   90.00
_cell.angle_gamma   90.00
#
_symmetry.space_group_name_H-M   'P 1'
#
loop_
_entity.id
_entity.type
_entity.pdbx_description
1 polymer ?
#
loop_
_entity_poly.entity_id
_entity_poly.type
_entity_poly.pdbx_seq_one_letter_code
_entity_poly.pdbx_strand_id
1 'polypeptide(L)'
;MSRKITVGAAQLGPIARTESRRQVVARMIDLMREAKSRGCHYVAFPELALTTFFPRWYTENQAEIDAWFETEMPGPETLPLFEEAKKLGIGFYLGYAELAQEDGVTHHYNTSILVDPTGTIVGKYRKVHLPGHRENEPWRAFQHLEKRYFERGNLGFGAWRAQAAAERGIFGMALCNDRRWPETYRVLGLQGVEMAFIGYNTPIHYPPVPEHDHLQGFHNHLVMQAGAYQNGMWIVGIAKAGKEEDCDLLGQSCIIAPTGEMVAMCSTVEDELVTSVCDLDRCRELKDNVFNFGLHREPETYRLIVETKGPVEPA
;
A
#
# COMPACT_ATOMS: atom_id res chain seq x y z
N MET A 1 15.19 -20.96 -16.34
CA MET A 1 13.88 -20.37 -16.72
C MET A 1 13.69 -19.14 -15.87
N SER A 2 13.18 -18.04 -16.44
CA SER A 2 12.93 -16.82 -15.66
C SER A 2 11.72 -17.00 -14.73
N ARG A 3 11.80 -16.40 -13.54
CA ARG A 3 10.75 -16.47 -12.50
C ARG A 3 9.64 -15.46 -12.80
N LYS A 4 8.64 -15.87 -13.56
CA LYS A 4 7.52 -15.03 -13.98
C LYS A 4 6.31 -15.23 -13.08
N ILE A 5 5.80 -14.14 -12.54
CA ILE A 5 4.54 -14.11 -11.82
C ILE A 5 3.58 -13.09 -12.48
N THR A 6 2.31 -13.41 -12.53
CA THR A 6 1.28 -12.45 -12.97
C THR A 6 0.65 -11.83 -11.73
N VAL A 7 0.57 -10.51 -11.72
CA VAL A 7 -0.03 -9.75 -10.60
C VAL A 7 -1.12 -8.83 -11.09
N GLY A 8 -2.13 -8.61 -10.25
CA GLY A 8 -3.20 -7.66 -10.47
C GLY A 8 -3.15 -6.50 -9.48
N ALA A 9 -3.34 -5.28 -9.96
CA ALA A 9 -3.65 -4.11 -9.14
C ALA A 9 -5.15 -3.86 -9.25
N ALA A 10 -5.87 -4.17 -8.17
CA ALA A 10 -7.32 -4.05 -8.09
C ALA A 10 -7.69 -2.71 -7.43
N GLN A 11 -7.87 -1.68 -8.26
CA GLN A 11 -8.41 -0.40 -7.84
C GLN A 11 -9.82 -0.60 -7.31
N LEU A 12 -10.16 0.10 -6.22
CA LEU A 12 -11.54 0.20 -5.75
C LEU A 12 -12.08 1.59 -6.08
N GLY A 13 -13.23 1.64 -6.69
CA GLY A 13 -14.04 2.86 -6.78
C GLY A 13 -14.49 3.35 -5.40
N PRO A 14 -15.26 4.43 -5.33
CA PRO A 14 -15.66 5.03 -4.07
C PRO A 14 -16.36 4.02 -3.14
N ILE A 15 -16.07 4.10 -1.84
CA ILE A 15 -16.75 3.33 -0.80
C ILE A 15 -17.58 4.32 0.03
N ALA A 16 -18.90 4.24 -0.11
CA ALA A 16 -19.79 5.11 0.64
C ALA A 16 -19.69 4.83 2.15
N ARG A 17 -19.87 5.88 2.97
CA ARG A 17 -19.87 5.75 4.45
C ARG A 17 -20.90 4.74 4.96
N THR A 18 -21.98 4.55 4.20
CA THR A 18 -23.05 3.61 4.52
C THR A 18 -22.83 2.20 3.97
N GLU A 19 -21.80 2.01 3.15
CA GLU A 19 -21.48 0.71 2.56
C GLU A 19 -20.87 -0.20 3.63
N SER A 20 -21.47 -1.38 3.82
CA SER A 20 -20.97 -2.34 4.81
C SER A 20 -19.70 -3.06 4.32
N ARG A 21 -18.87 -3.52 5.27
CA ARG A 21 -17.69 -4.34 4.97
C ARG A 21 -18.03 -5.54 4.07
N ARG A 22 -19.19 -6.18 4.32
CA ARG A 22 -19.65 -7.31 3.51
C ARG A 22 -19.85 -6.93 2.05
N GLN A 23 -20.42 -5.76 1.77
CA GLN A 23 -20.61 -5.27 0.40
C GLN A 23 -19.25 -4.99 -0.27
N VAL A 24 -18.33 -4.33 0.45
CA VAL A 24 -16.99 -4.07 -0.05
C VAL A 24 -16.22 -5.36 -0.31
N VAL A 25 -16.28 -6.32 0.63
CA VAL A 25 -15.63 -7.64 0.48
C VAL A 25 -16.21 -8.40 -0.74
N ALA A 26 -17.49 -8.27 -1.02
CA ALA A 26 -18.08 -8.87 -2.23
C ALA A 26 -17.48 -8.28 -3.51
N ARG A 27 -17.32 -6.94 -3.60
CA ARG A 27 -16.62 -6.27 -4.73
C ARG A 27 -15.19 -6.77 -4.87
N MET A 28 -14.47 -6.91 -3.74
CA MET A 28 -13.09 -7.42 -3.73
C MET A 28 -13.00 -8.88 -4.22
N ILE A 29 -13.97 -9.71 -3.83
CA ILE A 29 -14.06 -11.10 -4.30
C ILE A 29 -14.28 -11.16 -5.81
N ASP A 30 -15.12 -10.30 -6.37
CA ASP A 30 -15.36 -10.26 -7.81
C ASP A 30 -14.10 -9.83 -8.57
N LEU A 31 -13.38 -8.81 -8.09
CA LEU A 31 -12.07 -8.43 -8.64
C LEU A 31 -11.02 -9.54 -8.50
N MET A 32 -11.04 -10.28 -7.40
CA MET A 32 -10.14 -11.43 -7.19
C MET A 32 -10.42 -12.56 -8.17
N ARG A 33 -11.70 -12.86 -8.43
CA ARG A 33 -12.12 -13.84 -9.44
C ARG A 33 -11.69 -13.41 -10.85
N GLU A 34 -11.85 -12.15 -11.15
CA GLU A 34 -11.38 -11.56 -12.40
C GLU A 34 -9.86 -11.66 -12.52
N ALA A 35 -9.10 -11.32 -11.46
CA ALA A 35 -7.65 -11.48 -11.43
C ALA A 35 -7.25 -12.93 -11.69
N LYS A 36 -7.92 -13.88 -11.05
CA LYS A 36 -7.66 -15.32 -11.30
C LYS A 36 -7.95 -15.73 -12.73
N SER A 37 -9.05 -15.25 -13.32
CA SER A 37 -9.40 -15.54 -14.72
C SER A 37 -8.37 -15.00 -15.71
N ARG A 38 -7.66 -13.91 -15.35
CA ARG A 38 -6.55 -13.33 -16.09
C ARG A 38 -5.19 -13.98 -15.77
N GLY A 39 -5.17 -15.07 -14.99
CA GLY A 39 -3.97 -15.83 -14.65
C GLY A 39 -3.10 -15.22 -13.55
N CYS A 40 -3.64 -14.30 -12.74
CA CYS A 40 -2.89 -13.72 -11.64
C CYS A 40 -2.56 -14.75 -10.55
N HIS A 41 -1.36 -14.63 -10.00
CA HIS A 41 -0.89 -15.36 -8.81
C HIS A 41 -1.12 -14.56 -7.54
N TYR A 42 -1.12 -13.22 -7.65
CA TYR A 42 -1.45 -12.27 -6.59
C TYR A 42 -2.34 -11.17 -7.12
N VAL A 43 -3.24 -10.68 -6.27
CA VAL A 43 -4.03 -9.46 -6.48
C VAL A 43 -3.84 -8.53 -5.29
N ALA A 44 -3.73 -7.24 -5.53
CA ALA A 44 -3.53 -6.26 -4.47
C ALA A 44 -4.72 -5.31 -4.38
N PHE A 45 -5.14 -5.01 -3.13
CA PHE A 45 -6.21 -4.10 -2.78
C PHE A 45 -5.67 -2.85 -2.08
N PRO A 46 -6.40 -1.71 -2.06
CA PRO A 46 -5.89 -0.46 -1.53
C PRO A 46 -5.61 -0.43 -0.02
N GLU A 47 -5.07 0.70 0.45
CA GLU A 47 -5.07 1.11 1.85
C GLU A 47 -6.51 1.29 2.35
N LEU A 48 -6.80 0.90 3.61
CA LEU A 48 -8.13 1.00 4.22
C LEU A 48 -9.25 0.54 3.28
N ALA A 49 -9.02 -0.60 2.64
CA ALA A 49 -9.86 -1.11 1.55
C ALA A 49 -11.24 -1.59 2.02
N LEU A 50 -11.45 -1.79 3.32
CA LEU A 50 -12.70 -2.32 3.87
C LEU A 50 -13.73 -1.23 4.22
N THR A 51 -13.35 0.04 4.16
CA THR A 51 -14.17 1.16 4.60
C THR A 51 -13.96 2.39 3.72
N THR A 52 -14.89 3.34 3.79
CA THR A 52 -14.59 4.71 3.33
C THR A 52 -13.30 5.23 3.98
N PHE A 53 -12.64 6.23 3.39
CA PHE A 53 -11.47 6.89 4.01
C PHE A 53 -11.94 7.76 5.18
N PHE A 54 -12.25 7.13 6.32
CA PHE A 54 -12.81 7.78 7.51
C PHE A 54 -11.87 8.80 8.19
N PRO A 55 -10.52 8.81 8.02
CA PRO A 55 -9.66 9.81 8.64
C PRO A 55 -9.86 11.25 8.15
N ARG A 56 -10.87 11.51 7.33
CA ARG A 56 -11.30 12.86 6.90
C ARG A 56 -12.28 13.52 7.87
N TRP A 57 -13.00 12.74 8.69
CA TRP A 57 -13.97 13.26 9.63
C TRP A 57 -13.44 13.24 11.05
N TYR A 58 -13.69 14.32 11.80
CA TYR A 58 -13.33 14.37 13.21
C TYR A 58 -14.44 13.71 14.03
N THR A 59 -14.10 12.68 14.78
CA THR A 59 -15.00 11.97 15.69
C THR A 59 -14.39 11.95 17.09
N GLU A 60 -15.19 12.27 18.12
CA GLU A 60 -14.77 12.26 19.53
C GLU A 60 -15.14 10.96 20.23
N ASN A 61 -16.23 10.33 19.82
CA ASN A 61 -16.71 9.09 20.42
C ASN A 61 -15.80 7.91 20.06
N GLN A 62 -15.15 7.35 21.07
CA GLN A 62 -14.20 6.23 20.87
C GLN A 62 -14.88 5.00 20.27
N ALA A 63 -16.11 4.67 20.67
CA ALA A 63 -16.83 3.51 20.13
C ALA A 63 -17.16 3.68 18.63
N GLU A 64 -17.42 4.92 18.18
CA GLU A 64 -17.61 5.21 16.75
C GLU A 64 -16.29 5.11 15.99
N ILE A 65 -15.17 5.51 16.63
CA ILE A 65 -13.83 5.34 16.05
C ILE A 65 -13.54 3.86 15.89
N ASP A 66 -13.66 3.07 16.96
CA ASP A 66 -13.33 1.65 16.98
C ASP A 66 -14.16 0.84 15.99
N ALA A 67 -15.37 1.30 15.68
CA ALA A 67 -16.23 0.65 14.68
C ALA A 67 -15.63 0.64 13.25
N TRP A 68 -14.64 1.48 12.95
CA TRP A 68 -13.90 1.46 11.69
C TRP A 68 -12.79 0.42 11.62
N PHE A 69 -12.41 -0.16 12.76
CA PHE A 69 -11.25 -1.02 12.88
C PHE A 69 -11.63 -2.51 12.93
N GLU A 70 -10.72 -3.35 12.44
CA GLU A 70 -10.82 -4.80 12.56
C GLU A 70 -10.09 -5.25 13.84
N THR A 71 -10.77 -6.02 14.68
CA THR A 71 -10.20 -6.57 15.92
C THR A 71 -9.44 -7.87 15.68
N GLU A 72 -9.71 -8.52 14.55
CA GLU A 72 -9.03 -9.75 14.12
C GLU A 72 -8.96 -9.81 12.58
N MET A 73 -7.99 -10.54 12.06
CA MET A 73 -7.83 -10.72 10.62
C MET A 73 -7.37 -12.17 10.32
N PRO A 74 -8.17 -12.99 9.59
CA PRO A 74 -9.53 -12.66 9.16
C PRO A 74 -10.52 -12.58 10.31
N GLY A 75 -11.43 -11.61 10.24
CA GLY A 75 -12.63 -11.53 11.06
C GLY A 75 -13.85 -12.03 10.31
N PRO A 76 -15.05 -12.07 10.95
CA PRO A 76 -16.26 -12.62 10.35
C PRO A 76 -16.65 -12.02 8.99
N GLU A 77 -16.42 -10.71 8.81
CA GLU A 77 -16.76 -10.02 7.56
C GLU A 77 -15.69 -10.20 6.47
N THR A 78 -14.45 -10.49 6.85
CA THR A 78 -13.31 -10.64 5.92
C THR A 78 -12.97 -12.09 5.60
N LEU A 79 -13.41 -13.05 6.43
CA LEU A 79 -13.18 -14.49 6.22
C LEU A 79 -13.57 -14.97 4.81
N PRO A 80 -14.70 -14.53 4.21
CA PRO A 80 -15.07 -14.95 2.85
C PRO A 80 -14.02 -14.59 1.79
N LEU A 81 -13.28 -13.48 1.95
CA LEU A 81 -12.18 -13.11 1.04
C LEU A 81 -11.02 -14.12 1.13
N PHE A 82 -10.67 -14.55 2.35
CA PHE A 82 -9.60 -15.54 2.57
C PHE A 82 -9.99 -16.93 2.05
N GLU A 83 -11.25 -17.32 2.25
CA GLU A 83 -11.78 -18.60 1.74
C GLU A 83 -11.78 -18.62 0.22
N GLU A 84 -12.22 -17.54 -0.44
CA GLU A 84 -12.19 -17.46 -1.90
C GLU A 84 -10.75 -17.43 -2.44
N ALA A 85 -9.83 -16.69 -1.79
CA ALA A 85 -8.42 -16.68 -2.15
C ALA A 85 -7.81 -18.09 -2.11
N LYS A 86 -8.05 -18.84 -1.02
CA LYS A 86 -7.62 -20.22 -0.86
C LYS A 86 -8.21 -21.14 -1.92
N LYS A 87 -9.51 -21.04 -2.17
CA LYS A 87 -10.23 -21.82 -3.19
C LYS A 87 -9.69 -21.58 -4.59
N LEU A 88 -9.38 -20.33 -4.93
CA LEU A 88 -8.82 -19.95 -6.21
C LEU A 88 -7.30 -20.22 -6.31
N GLY A 89 -6.62 -20.44 -5.19
CA GLY A 89 -5.16 -20.54 -5.15
C GLY A 89 -4.48 -19.25 -5.62
N ILE A 90 -4.96 -18.09 -5.13
CA ILE A 90 -4.42 -16.75 -5.42
C ILE A 90 -4.05 -16.06 -4.11
N GLY A 91 -2.84 -15.49 -4.04
CA GLY A 91 -2.48 -14.65 -2.90
C GLY A 91 -3.02 -13.22 -3.04
N PHE A 92 -3.02 -12.47 -1.94
CA PHE A 92 -3.43 -11.07 -2.01
C PHE A 92 -2.71 -10.18 -1.00
N TYR A 93 -2.66 -8.88 -1.32
CA TYR A 93 -2.30 -7.79 -0.42
C TYR A 93 -3.56 -7.01 -0.06
N LEU A 94 -3.70 -6.60 1.22
CA LEU A 94 -4.85 -5.88 1.73
C LEU A 94 -4.43 -4.86 2.79
N GLY A 95 -4.88 -3.60 2.64
CA GLY A 95 -4.76 -2.56 3.65
C GLY A 95 -6.06 -2.40 4.47
N TYR A 96 -5.95 -2.27 5.79
CA TYR A 96 -7.09 -2.14 6.70
C TYR A 96 -6.74 -1.36 7.98
N ALA A 97 -7.74 -0.91 8.72
CA ALA A 97 -7.58 -0.32 10.05
C ALA A 97 -7.55 -1.45 11.10
N GLU A 98 -6.46 -1.57 11.84
CA GLU A 98 -6.24 -2.62 12.84
C GLU A 98 -6.43 -2.07 14.25
N LEU A 99 -7.31 -2.70 15.03
CA LEU A 99 -7.40 -2.52 16.48
C LEU A 99 -6.68 -3.68 17.16
N ALA A 100 -5.47 -3.42 17.63
CA ALA A 100 -4.60 -4.43 18.23
C ALA A 100 -4.67 -4.36 19.76
N GLN A 101 -4.66 -5.53 20.40
CA GLN A 101 -4.49 -5.66 21.84
C GLN A 101 -3.06 -6.14 22.11
N GLU A 102 -2.21 -5.29 22.66
CA GLU A 102 -0.83 -5.61 22.99
C GLU A 102 -0.53 -5.22 24.44
N ASP A 103 -0.07 -6.16 25.25
CA ASP A 103 0.26 -5.97 26.69
C ASP A 103 -0.88 -5.33 27.50
N GLY A 104 -2.14 -5.63 27.14
CA GLY A 104 -3.32 -5.09 27.81
C GLY A 104 -3.70 -3.65 27.40
N VAL A 105 -3.04 -3.12 26.37
CA VAL A 105 -3.31 -1.80 25.81
C VAL A 105 -3.92 -1.95 24.44
N THR A 106 -4.92 -1.10 24.14
CA THR A 106 -5.54 -1.03 22.83
C THR A 106 -4.77 -0.06 21.94
N HIS A 107 -4.35 -0.53 20.78
CA HIS A 107 -3.62 0.24 19.78
C HIS A 107 -4.38 0.30 18.46
N HIS A 108 -4.24 1.40 17.74
CA HIS A 108 -4.90 1.67 16.47
C HIS A 108 -3.86 1.86 15.38
N TYR A 109 -3.79 0.92 14.42
CA TYR A 109 -2.81 0.99 13.35
C TYR A 109 -3.45 1.00 11.96
N ASN A 110 -2.82 1.73 11.04
CA ASN A 110 -3.05 1.58 9.61
C ASN A 110 -2.15 0.44 9.12
N THR A 111 -2.74 -0.69 8.80
CA THR A 111 -2.04 -1.97 8.63
C THR A 111 -2.25 -2.54 7.24
N SER A 112 -1.26 -3.24 6.73
CA SER A 112 -1.41 -4.10 5.56
C SER A 112 -0.91 -5.52 5.84
N ILE A 113 -1.49 -6.46 5.12
CA ILE A 113 -1.12 -7.88 5.16
C ILE A 113 -0.82 -8.41 3.76
N LEU A 114 0.06 -9.39 3.72
CA LEU A 114 0.30 -10.25 2.57
C LEU A 114 -0.20 -11.65 2.90
N VAL A 115 -1.11 -12.14 2.08
CA VAL A 115 -1.72 -13.47 2.21
C VAL A 115 -1.24 -14.32 1.04
N ASP A 116 -0.75 -15.51 1.31
CA ASP A 116 -0.30 -16.43 0.28
C ASP A 116 -1.47 -17.21 -0.37
N PRO A 117 -1.23 -17.95 -1.47
CA PRO A 117 -2.28 -18.71 -2.15
C PRO A 117 -2.94 -19.83 -1.32
N THR A 118 -2.43 -20.12 -0.12
CA THR A 118 -3.05 -21.08 0.82
C THR A 118 -4.06 -20.40 1.77
N GLY A 119 -4.16 -19.05 1.70
CA GLY A 119 -4.98 -18.26 2.61
C GLY A 119 -4.26 -17.93 3.93
N THR A 120 -2.94 -18.11 4.01
CA THR A 120 -2.15 -17.85 5.21
C THR A 120 -1.56 -16.44 5.14
N ILE A 121 -1.69 -15.66 6.23
CA ILE A 121 -0.99 -14.38 6.37
C ILE A 121 0.50 -14.66 6.56
N VAL A 122 1.31 -14.28 5.57
CA VAL A 122 2.77 -14.48 5.58
C VAL A 122 3.54 -13.22 5.92
N GLY A 123 2.89 -12.06 5.86
CA GLY A 123 3.48 -10.77 6.19
C GLY A 123 2.46 -9.79 6.76
N LYS A 124 2.93 -8.94 7.68
CA LYS A 124 2.16 -7.84 8.27
C LYS A 124 3.02 -6.60 8.40
N TYR A 125 2.49 -5.47 7.99
CA TYR A 125 3.14 -4.18 8.07
C TYR A 125 2.20 -3.14 8.67
N ARG A 126 2.70 -2.26 9.52
CA ARG A 126 1.99 -1.11 10.11
C ARG A 126 2.64 0.19 9.63
N LYS A 127 1.85 1.09 9.11
CA LYS A 127 2.28 2.35 8.49
C LYS A 127 3.18 3.18 9.41
N VAL A 128 4.36 3.53 8.92
CA VAL A 128 5.36 4.30 9.68
C VAL A 128 5.16 5.80 9.50
N HIS A 129 4.94 6.27 8.28
CA HIS A 129 4.86 7.70 7.96
C HIS A 129 3.41 8.16 7.89
N LEU A 130 2.83 8.49 9.05
CA LEU A 130 1.48 9.04 9.13
C LEU A 130 1.45 10.50 8.66
N PRO A 131 0.70 10.82 7.59
CA PRO A 131 0.53 12.20 7.13
C PRO A 131 -0.51 12.95 7.97
N GLY A 132 -0.70 14.23 7.62
CA GLY A 132 -1.78 15.03 8.18
C GLY A 132 -1.56 15.50 9.61
N HIS A 133 -2.65 15.69 10.31
CA HIS A 133 -2.69 16.31 11.65
C HIS A 133 -3.58 15.52 12.62
N ARG A 134 -3.61 15.95 13.87
CA ARG A 134 -4.38 15.35 14.98
C ARG A 134 -5.58 16.20 15.36
N GLU A 135 -5.38 17.52 15.34
CA GLU A 135 -6.34 18.49 15.84
C GLU A 135 -7.50 18.68 14.87
N ASN A 136 -8.69 19.02 15.39
CA ASN A 136 -9.83 19.34 14.54
C ASN A 136 -9.65 20.70 13.88
N GLU A 137 -9.66 20.74 12.56
CA GLU A 137 -9.54 21.94 11.74
C GLU A 137 -10.78 22.07 10.81
N PRO A 138 -11.98 22.35 11.38
CA PRO A 138 -13.24 22.29 10.63
C PRO A 138 -13.38 23.36 9.53
N TRP A 139 -12.48 24.34 9.50
CA TRP A 139 -12.41 25.35 8.44
C TRP A 139 -11.76 24.84 7.15
N ARG A 140 -11.11 23.67 7.17
CA ARG A 140 -10.55 23.05 5.98
C ARG A 140 -11.63 22.37 5.16
N ALA A 141 -11.56 22.52 3.85
CA ALA A 141 -12.42 21.81 2.92
C ALA A 141 -12.25 20.27 3.01
N PHE A 142 -11.06 19.81 3.40
CA PHE A 142 -10.74 18.42 3.65
C PHE A 142 -9.76 18.33 4.83
N GLN A 143 -10.05 17.45 5.80
CA GLN A 143 -9.15 17.13 6.88
C GLN A 143 -8.42 15.81 6.60
N HIS A 144 -7.17 15.72 6.98
CA HIS A 144 -6.36 14.50 6.90
C HIS A 144 -5.88 14.14 8.31
N LEU A 145 -6.73 13.40 9.03
CA LEU A 145 -6.61 13.16 10.47
C LEU A 145 -5.91 11.84 10.82
N GLU A 146 -5.02 11.33 9.97
CA GLU A 146 -4.38 10.04 10.25
C GLU A 146 -3.64 10.01 11.57
N LYS A 147 -3.00 11.12 11.98
CA LYS A 147 -2.31 11.19 13.29
C LYS A 147 -3.25 11.21 14.50
N ARG A 148 -4.56 11.42 14.28
CA ARG A 148 -5.58 11.28 15.30
C ARG A 148 -6.01 9.83 15.49
N TYR A 149 -6.21 9.14 14.37
CA TYR A 149 -6.80 7.80 14.34
C TYR A 149 -5.77 6.68 14.48
N PHE A 150 -4.53 6.92 14.09
CA PHE A 150 -3.50 5.87 14.04
C PHE A 150 -2.26 6.25 14.83
N GLU A 151 -1.66 5.21 15.40
CA GLU A 151 -0.32 5.25 15.96
C GLU A 151 0.71 4.92 14.88
N ARG A 152 1.94 5.41 15.08
CA ARG A 152 3.05 5.04 14.22
C ARG A 152 3.32 3.54 14.31
N GLY A 153 3.43 2.88 13.18
CA GLY A 153 3.75 1.46 13.10
C GLY A 153 5.04 1.09 13.85
N ASN A 154 4.99 -0.04 14.54
CA ASN A 154 6.04 -0.54 15.43
C ASN A 154 6.75 -1.78 14.88
N LEU A 155 6.40 -2.26 13.67
CA LEU A 155 6.99 -3.47 13.07
C LEU A 155 8.18 -3.18 12.15
N GLY A 156 8.40 -1.90 11.78
CA GLY A 156 9.39 -1.52 10.77
C GLY A 156 9.02 -1.98 9.36
N PHE A 157 9.95 -1.78 8.41
CA PHE A 157 9.78 -2.25 7.04
C PHE A 157 10.31 -3.68 6.91
N GLY A 158 9.41 -4.64 6.65
CA GLY A 158 9.73 -6.05 6.50
C GLY A 158 9.79 -6.51 5.05
N ALA A 159 10.46 -7.65 4.86
CA ALA A 159 10.47 -8.40 3.61
C ALA A 159 10.10 -9.86 3.88
N TRP A 160 9.25 -10.42 3.03
CA TRP A 160 8.71 -11.77 3.22
C TRP A 160 8.94 -12.63 1.98
N ARG A 161 9.34 -13.88 2.22
CA ARG A 161 9.36 -14.88 1.16
C ARG A 161 7.98 -15.48 1.01
N ALA A 162 7.41 -15.33 -0.17
CA ALA A 162 6.09 -15.87 -0.47
C ALA A 162 6.10 -16.70 -1.74
N GLN A 163 5.25 -17.72 -1.76
CA GLN A 163 5.06 -18.61 -2.91
C GLN A 163 4.14 -17.93 -3.93
N ALA A 164 4.50 -17.96 -5.18
CA ALA A 164 3.67 -17.57 -6.31
C ALA A 164 3.71 -18.66 -7.38
N ALA A 165 2.73 -19.56 -7.40
CA ALA A 165 2.73 -20.78 -8.19
C ALA A 165 3.97 -21.65 -7.90
N ALA A 166 4.79 -21.96 -8.92
CA ALA A 166 6.02 -22.71 -8.76
C ALA A 166 7.20 -21.85 -8.26
N GLU A 167 7.06 -20.54 -8.28
CA GLU A 167 8.15 -19.60 -8.01
C GLU A 167 8.07 -19.03 -6.59
N ARG A 168 9.21 -18.56 -6.08
CA ARG A 168 9.29 -17.83 -4.81
C ARG A 168 9.86 -16.45 -5.07
N GLY A 169 9.22 -15.43 -4.48
CA GLY A 169 9.68 -14.06 -4.51
C GLY A 169 9.92 -13.50 -3.11
N ILE A 170 10.69 -12.42 -3.03
CA ILE A 170 10.84 -11.60 -1.83
C ILE A 170 9.95 -10.38 -2.01
N PHE A 171 8.90 -10.29 -1.20
CA PHE A 171 7.89 -9.24 -1.28
C PHE A 171 8.01 -8.29 -0.11
N GLY A 172 7.76 -7.00 -0.37
CA GLY A 172 7.70 -5.93 0.62
C GLY A 172 6.34 -5.26 0.60
N MET A 173 6.04 -4.52 1.67
CA MET A 173 4.83 -3.73 1.80
C MET A 173 5.13 -2.34 2.29
N ALA A 174 4.32 -1.36 1.84
CA ALA A 174 4.28 -0.01 2.35
C ALA A 174 2.85 0.53 2.22
N LEU A 175 2.55 1.63 2.91
CA LEU A 175 1.23 2.24 2.89
C LEU A 175 1.30 3.74 2.60
N CYS A 176 0.59 4.16 1.55
CA CYS A 176 0.26 5.53 1.20
C CYS A 176 1.46 6.51 1.32
N ASN A 177 1.53 7.29 2.40
CA ASN A 177 2.57 8.30 2.60
C ASN A 177 3.99 7.71 2.66
N ASP A 178 4.15 6.43 3.03
CA ASP A 178 5.47 5.78 3.03
C ASP A 178 6.15 5.85 1.67
N ARG A 179 5.36 5.80 0.57
CA ARG A 179 5.91 5.86 -0.79
C ARG A 179 6.59 7.18 -1.15
N ARG A 180 6.33 8.24 -0.38
CA ARG A 180 6.93 9.56 -0.60
C ARG A 180 8.35 9.68 -0.02
N TRP A 181 8.77 8.71 0.78
CA TRP A 181 10.05 8.68 1.48
C TRP A 181 11.01 7.71 0.80
N PRO A 182 12.15 8.18 0.25
CA PRO A 182 13.10 7.32 -0.44
C PRO A 182 13.70 6.24 0.48
N GLU A 183 13.76 6.49 1.79
CA GLU A 183 14.21 5.52 2.80
C GLU A 183 13.35 4.26 2.82
N THR A 184 12.04 4.38 2.61
CA THR A 184 11.13 3.21 2.53
C THR A 184 11.61 2.23 1.47
N TYR A 185 11.85 2.71 0.26
CA TYR A 185 12.31 1.87 -0.85
C TYR A 185 13.71 1.34 -0.61
N ARG A 186 14.59 2.18 -0.04
CA ARG A 186 15.97 1.78 0.22
C ARG A 186 16.04 0.67 1.27
N VAL A 187 15.27 0.75 2.35
CA VAL A 187 15.22 -0.29 3.38
C VAL A 187 14.67 -1.60 2.80
N LEU A 188 13.61 -1.54 1.98
CA LEU A 188 13.09 -2.72 1.27
C LEU A 188 14.12 -3.29 0.29
N GLY A 189 14.78 -2.43 -0.49
CA GLY A 189 15.82 -2.82 -1.45
C GLY A 189 17.00 -3.53 -0.80
N LEU A 190 17.45 -3.04 0.37
CA LEU A 190 18.53 -3.66 1.15
C LEU A 190 18.16 -5.04 1.72
N GLN A 191 16.88 -5.32 1.92
CA GLN A 191 16.37 -6.63 2.30
C GLN A 191 16.17 -7.57 1.09
N GLY A 192 16.51 -7.10 -0.12
CA GLY A 192 16.41 -7.90 -1.33
C GLY A 192 15.01 -7.98 -1.95
N VAL A 193 14.09 -7.11 -1.55
CA VAL A 193 12.72 -7.10 -2.09
C VAL A 193 12.74 -7.02 -3.61
N GLU A 194 12.00 -7.92 -4.25
CA GLU A 194 11.84 -8.02 -5.69
C GLU A 194 10.52 -7.38 -6.16
N MET A 195 9.51 -7.35 -5.29
CA MET A 195 8.24 -6.70 -5.55
C MET A 195 7.69 -6.06 -4.26
N ALA A 196 7.30 -4.79 -4.34
CA ALA A 196 6.65 -4.07 -3.24
C ALA A 196 5.19 -3.77 -3.60
N PHE A 197 4.27 -4.09 -2.67
CA PHE A 197 2.87 -3.70 -2.73
C PHE A 197 2.66 -2.41 -1.92
N ILE A 198 2.02 -1.41 -2.52
CA ILE A 198 1.82 -0.11 -1.91
C ILE A 198 0.36 0.32 -2.10
N GLY A 199 -0.46 0.11 -1.07
CA GLY A 199 -1.84 0.60 -1.03
C GLY A 199 -1.89 2.08 -0.65
N TYR A 200 -2.72 2.88 -1.30
CA TYR A 200 -2.85 4.29 -0.96
C TYR A 200 -4.25 4.85 -1.20
N ASN A 201 -4.58 5.93 -0.45
CA ASN A 201 -5.68 6.83 -0.70
C ASN A 201 -5.10 8.24 -0.84
N THR A 202 -5.21 8.84 -2.00
CA THR A 202 -4.65 10.17 -2.25
C THR A 202 -5.77 11.11 -2.68
N PRO A 203 -6.17 12.05 -1.82
CA PRO A 203 -7.04 13.14 -2.25
C PRO A 203 -6.38 13.96 -3.35
N ILE A 204 -7.14 14.34 -4.37
CA ILE A 204 -6.64 15.23 -5.44
C ILE A 204 -6.39 16.62 -4.86
N HIS A 205 -7.36 17.13 -4.07
CA HIS A 205 -7.20 18.41 -3.39
C HIS A 205 -6.27 18.30 -2.17
N TYR A 206 -5.20 19.10 -2.17
CA TYR A 206 -4.23 19.19 -1.08
C TYR A 206 -4.30 20.57 -0.41
N PRO A 207 -5.13 20.75 0.64
CA PRO A 207 -5.40 22.05 1.24
C PRO A 207 -4.18 22.89 1.65
N PRO A 208 -3.05 22.31 2.11
CA PRO A 208 -1.87 23.12 2.43
C PRO A 208 -1.22 23.80 1.23
N VAL A 209 -1.34 23.22 0.02
CA VAL A 209 -0.72 23.74 -1.22
C VAL A 209 -1.63 23.43 -2.41
N PRO A 210 -2.81 24.08 -2.51
CA PRO A 210 -3.83 23.75 -3.51
C PRO A 210 -3.38 23.99 -4.97
N GLU A 211 -2.40 24.86 -5.17
CA GLU A 211 -1.77 25.08 -6.48
C GLU A 211 -1.06 23.84 -7.03
N HIS A 212 -0.78 22.83 -6.19
CA HIS A 212 -0.19 21.56 -6.60
C HIS A 212 -1.22 20.46 -6.90
N ASP A 213 -2.51 20.71 -6.83
CA ASP A 213 -3.55 19.69 -7.06
C ASP A 213 -3.39 19.02 -8.43
N HIS A 214 -3.07 19.78 -9.48
CA HIS A 214 -2.81 19.26 -10.81
C HIS A 214 -1.56 18.37 -10.92
N LEU A 215 -0.67 18.39 -9.93
CA LEU A 215 0.56 17.60 -9.88
C LEU A 215 0.40 16.29 -9.08
N GLN A 216 -0.75 16.03 -8.45
CA GLN A 216 -0.91 14.86 -7.58
C GLN A 216 -0.61 13.54 -8.30
N GLY A 217 -1.11 13.36 -9.52
CA GLY A 217 -0.80 12.19 -10.34
C GLY A 217 0.68 12.09 -10.68
N PHE A 218 1.29 13.19 -11.11
CA PHE A 218 2.70 13.25 -11.42
C PHE A 218 3.57 12.88 -10.19
N HIS A 219 3.34 13.52 -9.04
CA HIS A 219 4.08 13.21 -7.81
C HIS A 219 3.89 11.78 -7.33
N ASN A 220 2.67 11.24 -7.49
CA ASN A 220 2.37 9.85 -7.15
C ASN A 220 3.24 8.88 -7.96
N HIS A 221 3.29 9.06 -9.26
CA HIS A 221 4.06 8.17 -10.15
C HIS A 221 5.56 8.39 -10.03
N LEU A 222 6.01 9.65 -9.94
CA LEU A 222 7.44 10.01 -9.82
C LEU A 222 8.12 9.24 -8.69
N VAL A 223 7.54 9.26 -7.48
CA VAL A 223 8.17 8.63 -6.31
C VAL A 223 8.19 7.09 -6.42
N MET A 224 7.15 6.48 -7.01
CA MET A 224 7.11 5.04 -7.21
C MET A 224 8.04 4.59 -8.35
N GLN A 225 8.10 5.33 -9.46
CA GLN A 225 9.01 5.05 -10.57
C GLN A 225 10.48 5.18 -10.15
N ALA A 226 10.82 6.25 -9.42
CA ALA A 226 12.15 6.43 -8.84
C ALA A 226 12.47 5.31 -7.83
N GLY A 227 11.52 4.96 -6.95
CA GLY A 227 11.65 3.87 -5.98
C GLY A 227 11.91 2.51 -6.65
N ALA A 228 11.16 2.19 -7.72
CA ALA A 228 11.35 0.97 -8.50
C ALA A 228 12.75 0.91 -9.12
N TYR A 229 13.14 1.95 -9.84
CA TYR A 229 14.41 2.00 -10.57
C TYR A 229 15.62 1.97 -9.63
N GLN A 230 15.67 2.86 -8.63
CA GLN A 230 16.81 3.00 -7.74
C GLN A 230 17.03 1.80 -6.81
N ASN A 231 16.07 0.89 -6.71
CA ASN A 231 16.14 -0.29 -5.86
C ASN A 231 15.95 -1.61 -6.63
N GLY A 232 15.80 -1.55 -7.94
CA GLY A 232 15.68 -2.70 -8.82
C GLY A 232 14.53 -3.62 -8.41
N MET A 233 13.32 -3.08 -8.17
CA MET A 233 12.17 -3.85 -7.74
C MET A 233 10.90 -3.51 -8.53
N TRP A 234 10.01 -4.47 -8.70
CA TRP A 234 8.66 -4.22 -9.16
C TRP A 234 7.86 -3.46 -8.10
N ILE A 235 7.02 -2.53 -8.52
CA ILE A 235 6.06 -1.87 -7.63
C ILE A 235 4.65 -2.09 -8.16
N VAL A 236 3.76 -2.54 -7.27
CA VAL A 236 2.32 -2.59 -7.48
C VAL A 236 1.71 -1.52 -6.60
N GLY A 237 1.30 -0.41 -7.19
CA GLY A 237 0.64 0.72 -6.53
C GLY A 237 -0.87 0.57 -6.66
N ILE A 238 -1.60 0.57 -5.54
CA ILE A 238 -3.03 0.27 -5.53
C ILE A 238 -3.79 1.35 -4.77
N ALA A 239 -4.80 1.93 -5.42
CA ALA A 239 -5.55 3.06 -4.92
C ALA A 239 -7.05 2.79 -4.78
N LYS A 240 -7.69 3.57 -3.91
CA LYS A 240 -9.10 3.93 -4.12
C LYS A 240 -9.19 5.11 -5.08
N ALA A 241 -10.29 5.20 -5.82
CA ALA A 241 -10.49 6.15 -6.87
C ALA A 241 -11.88 6.80 -6.80
N GLY A 242 -12.05 7.88 -7.52
CA GLY A 242 -13.34 8.53 -7.71
C GLY A 242 -13.79 9.38 -6.53
N LYS A 243 -15.02 9.85 -6.61
CA LYS A 243 -15.58 10.74 -5.61
C LYS A 243 -16.16 9.94 -4.45
N GLU A 244 -15.38 9.80 -3.40
CA GLU A 244 -15.78 9.14 -2.16
C GLU A 244 -16.34 10.18 -1.19
N GLU A 245 -17.68 10.20 -1.02
CA GLU A 245 -18.43 11.24 -0.32
C GLU A 245 -18.17 12.64 -0.92
N ASP A 246 -17.44 13.48 -0.24
CA ASP A 246 -17.08 14.85 -0.63
C ASP A 246 -15.62 14.99 -1.14
N CYS A 247 -14.90 13.88 -1.27
CA CYS A 247 -13.48 13.86 -1.62
C CYS A 247 -13.22 13.12 -2.93
N ASP A 248 -12.55 13.79 -3.86
CA ASP A 248 -12.06 13.17 -5.09
C ASP A 248 -10.72 12.47 -4.81
N LEU A 249 -10.71 11.14 -4.94
CA LEU A 249 -9.53 10.29 -4.80
C LEU A 249 -8.88 10.04 -6.16
N LEU A 250 -7.55 10.08 -6.17
CA LEU A 250 -6.74 10.06 -7.39
C LEU A 250 -6.91 8.80 -8.23
N GLY A 251 -7.06 7.63 -7.61
CA GLY A 251 -6.98 6.37 -8.33
C GLY A 251 -5.62 6.15 -8.96
N GLN A 252 -5.60 5.84 -10.27
CA GLN A 252 -4.38 5.61 -11.05
C GLN A 252 -3.53 4.46 -10.47
N SER A 253 -4.20 3.38 -10.03
CA SER A 253 -3.52 2.16 -9.63
C SER A 253 -2.63 1.65 -10.77
N CYS A 254 -1.42 1.21 -10.46
CA CYS A 254 -0.43 0.93 -11.51
C CYS A 254 0.53 -0.20 -11.13
N ILE A 255 1.19 -0.74 -12.17
CA ILE A 255 2.29 -1.69 -12.03
C ILE A 255 3.52 -1.08 -12.71
N ILE A 256 4.65 -1.03 -11.99
CA ILE A 256 5.88 -0.40 -12.43
C ILE A 256 7.00 -1.44 -12.44
N ALA A 257 7.71 -1.53 -13.56
CA ALA A 257 8.85 -2.44 -13.72
C ALA A 257 10.09 -1.96 -12.95
N PRO A 258 11.08 -2.82 -12.69
CA PRO A 258 12.35 -2.43 -12.06
C PRO A 258 13.09 -1.32 -12.80
N THR A 259 12.85 -1.15 -14.10
CA THR A 259 13.39 -0.05 -14.92
C THR A 259 12.72 1.31 -14.68
N GLY A 260 11.66 1.38 -13.85
CA GLY A 260 10.86 2.58 -13.64
C GLY A 260 9.74 2.78 -14.66
N GLU A 261 9.62 1.88 -15.66
CA GLU A 261 8.54 1.95 -16.65
C GLU A 261 7.20 1.57 -16.04
N MET A 262 6.17 2.35 -16.30
CA MET A 262 4.79 2.02 -15.98
C MET A 262 4.26 1.04 -17.03
N VAL A 263 4.06 -0.22 -16.65
CA VAL A 263 3.67 -1.30 -17.57
C VAL A 263 2.16 -1.53 -17.60
N ALA A 264 1.43 -1.07 -16.59
CA ALA A 264 -0.03 -1.07 -16.55
C ALA A 264 -0.52 0.05 -15.62
N MET A 265 -1.65 0.67 -15.94
CA MET A 265 -2.29 1.71 -15.12
C MET A 265 -3.81 1.70 -15.36
N CYS A 266 -4.58 1.82 -14.26
CA CYS A 266 -6.02 2.02 -14.30
C CYS A 266 -6.35 3.38 -14.92
N SER A 267 -7.40 3.40 -15.72
CA SER A 267 -7.84 4.56 -16.51
C SER A 267 -9.17 5.15 -16.05
N THR A 268 -9.91 4.41 -15.21
CA THR A 268 -11.21 4.82 -14.68
C THR A 268 -11.10 5.28 -13.22
N VAL A 269 -12.21 5.73 -12.69
CA VAL A 269 -12.36 6.10 -11.27
C VAL A 269 -13.31 5.14 -10.52
N GLU A 270 -13.55 3.97 -11.11
CA GLU A 270 -14.41 2.91 -10.61
C GLU A 270 -13.57 1.69 -10.20
N ASP A 271 -14.25 0.60 -9.83
CA ASP A 271 -13.59 -0.70 -9.67
C ASP A 271 -12.95 -1.11 -11.00
N GLU A 272 -11.64 -1.29 -11.00
CA GLU A 272 -10.88 -1.64 -12.20
C GLU A 272 -9.70 -2.52 -11.86
N LEU A 273 -9.46 -3.53 -12.68
CA LEU A 273 -8.31 -4.43 -12.56
C LEU A 273 -7.36 -4.26 -13.73
N VAL A 274 -6.11 -3.89 -13.44
CA VAL A 274 -5.01 -4.00 -14.39
C VAL A 274 -4.05 -5.10 -13.98
N THR A 275 -3.45 -5.78 -14.96
CA THR A 275 -2.59 -6.94 -14.73
C THR A 275 -1.29 -6.84 -15.52
N SER A 276 -0.22 -7.44 -15.00
CA SER A 276 1.06 -7.57 -15.72
C SER A 276 1.76 -8.88 -15.39
N VAL A 277 2.47 -9.42 -16.36
CA VAL A 277 3.45 -10.50 -16.15
C VAL A 277 4.76 -9.87 -15.70
N CYS A 278 5.15 -10.13 -14.46
CA CYS A 278 6.34 -9.60 -13.82
C CYS A 278 7.43 -10.68 -13.77
N ASP A 279 8.51 -10.48 -14.50
CA ASP A 279 9.69 -11.32 -14.40
C ASP A 279 10.56 -10.85 -13.23
N LEU A 280 10.60 -11.61 -12.14
CA LEU A 280 11.37 -11.27 -10.95
C LEU A 280 12.89 -11.24 -11.22
N ASP A 281 13.36 -11.98 -12.21
CA ASP A 281 14.79 -11.99 -12.54
C ASP A 281 15.26 -10.68 -13.19
N ARG A 282 14.35 -9.86 -13.75
CA ARG A 282 14.68 -8.48 -14.21
C ARG A 282 15.17 -7.57 -13.09
N CYS A 283 14.83 -7.86 -11.83
CA CYS A 283 15.38 -7.14 -10.68
C CYS A 283 16.92 -7.25 -10.62
N ARG A 284 17.47 -8.38 -11.04
CA ARG A 284 18.92 -8.64 -11.01
C ARG A 284 19.68 -7.82 -12.04
N GLU A 285 19.05 -7.46 -13.16
CA GLU A 285 19.66 -6.62 -14.20
C GLU A 285 20.18 -5.31 -13.62
N LEU A 286 19.47 -4.76 -12.62
CA LEU A 286 19.88 -3.53 -11.94
C LEU A 286 20.67 -3.80 -10.65
N LYS A 287 20.24 -4.77 -9.83
CA LYS A 287 20.86 -5.09 -8.55
C LYS A 287 22.26 -5.69 -8.68
N ASP A 288 22.54 -6.39 -9.76
CA ASP A 288 23.84 -6.98 -10.02
C ASP A 288 24.80 -5.99 -10.76
N ASN A 289 24.29 -4.84 -11.22
CA ASN A 289 25.01 -3.83 -12.00
C ASN A 289 24.97 -2.45 -11.37
N VAL A 290 24.21 -1.50 -11.98
CA VAL A 290 24.21 -0.08 -11.61
C VAL A 290 23.80 0.19 -10.16
N PHE A 291 22.92 -0.64 -9.61
CA PHE A 291 22.48 -0.57 -8.20
C PHE A 291 22.96 -1.78 -7.38
N ASN A 292 24.18 -2.24 -7.65
CA ASN A 292 24.82 -3.22 -6.77
C ASN A 292 25.22 -2.54 -5.45
N PHE A 293 24.35 -2.67 -4.46
CA PHE A 293 24.55 -2.01 -3.17
C PHE A 293 25.83 -2.45 -2.45
N GLY A 294 26.20 -3.73 -2.59
CA GLY A 294 27.40 -4.24 -1.97
C GLY A 294 28.71 -3.65 -2.54
N LEU A 295 28.67 -3.22 -3.81
CA LEU A 295 29.83 -2.63 -4.48
C LEU A 295 29.88 -1.10 -4.43
N HIS A 296 28.69 -0.43 -4.37
CA HIS A 296 28.62 1.00 -4.67
C HIS A 296 28.07 1.85 -3.54
N ARG A 297 27.48 1.23 -2.47
CA ARG A 297 27.01 2.02 -1.32
C ARG A 297 28.15 2.35 -0.37
N GLU A 298 28.11 3.59 0.14
CA GLU A 298 29.06 4.12 1.13
C GLU A 298 28.31 4.50 2.43
N PRO A 299 27.89 3.50 3.26
CA PRO A 299 27.01 3.72 4.42
C PRO A 299 27.52 4.78 5.40
N GLU A 300 28.85 4.90 5.58
CA GLU A 300 29.44 5.85 6.53
C GLU A 300 29.17 7.32 6.11
N THR A 301 28.88 7.58 4.82
CA THR A 301 28.56 8.92 4.31
C THR A 301 27.10 9.29 4.51
N TYR A 302 26.24 8.35 4.91
CA TYR A 302 24.79 8.51 5.01
C TYR A 302 24.30 8.68 6.46
N ARG A 303 25.16 8.95 7.43
CA ARG A 303 24.82 9.03 8.86
C ARG A 303 23.71 10.03 9.15
N LEU A 304 23.71 11.20 8.48
CA LEU A 304 22.67 12.21 8.64
C LEU A 304 21.25 11.64 8.42
N ILE A 305 21.07 10.65 7.52
CA ILE A 305 19.76 10.06 7.24
C ILE A 305 19.19 9.34 8.46
N VAL A 306 20.02 8.75 9.31
CA VAL A 306 19.58 7.97 10.48
C VAL A 306 19.76 8.69 11.80
N GLU A 307 20.65 9.69 11.88
CA GLU A 307 20.99 10.40 13.10
C GLU A 307 20.17 11.68 13.30
N THR A 308 19.55 12.23 12.23
CA THR A 308 18.81 13.50 12.31
C THR A 308 17.36 13.32 11.85
N LYS A 309 16.46 14.09 12.47
CA LYS A 309 15.03 14.11 12.11
C LYS A 309 14.65 15.29 11.21
N GLY A 310 15.39 16.37 11.28
CA GLY A 310 15.15 17.59 10.52
C GLY A 310 16.43 18.12 9.90
N PRO A 311 16.36 19.21 9.13
CA PRO A 311 17.55 19.79 8.52
C PRO A 311 18.56 20.26 9.57
N VAL A 312 19.84 20.05 9.27
CA VAL A 312 20.98 20.62 10.02
C VAL A 312 21.64 21.63 9.09
N GLU A 313 21.40 22.91 9.37
CA GLU A 313 21.95 23.98 8.56
C GLU A 313 23.46 24.14 8.83
N PRO A 314 24.28 24.43 7.81
CA PRO A 314 25.69 24.79 8.01
C PRO A 314 25.81 26.11 8.80
N ALA A 315 26.90 26.22 9.56
CA ALA A 315 27.20 27.41 10.36
C ALA A 315 27.49 28.65 9.48
#